data_37cb3f08e4d0be1bb49ff3b5a3a6c11e
#
_entry.id   37cb3f08e4d0be1bb49ff3b5a3a6c11e
#
_cell.length_a   1.000
_cell.length_b   1.000
_cell.length_c   1.000
_cell.angle_alpha   90.00
_cell.angle_beta   90.00
_cell.angle_gamma   90.00
#
_symmetry.space_group_name_H-M   'P 1'
#
loop_
_entity.id
_entity.type
_entity.pdbx_description
1 polymer ?
#
loop_
_entity_poly.entity_id
_entity_poly.type
_entity_poly.pdbx_seq_one_letter_code
_entity_poly.pdbx_strand_id
1 'polypeptide(L)'
;GIGGFIISDELNEICEPFILGGTGSLSHALNQPDFLPDKFESGTLNIPGIVGLNEGIKFIRKEGIENIYEHNSSLRKYLIDEMSNMPNYKIYGDLSPKRGTTCISFSHDKLDISELSYILDSDFNISNRSGLHCSPLAHKTIGTYPNGTIRFSIGYFNTMEEIKYVIDSLYKINKL
;
A
#
# COMPACT_ATOMS: atom_id res chain seq x y z
N GLY A 1 3.06 12.72 -4.27
CA GLY A 1 3.55 13.74 -5.03
C GLY A 1 4.94 13.61 -5.67
N ILE A 2 5.56 12.41 -5.75
CA ILE A 2 6.82 12.19 -6.47
C ILE A 2 6.81 10.81 -7.10
N GLY A 3 7.40 10.69 -8.28
CA GLY A 3 7.61 9.45 -9.00
C GLY A 3 8.71 9.62 -10.03
N GLY A 4 9.08 8.54 -10.70
CA GLY A 4 10.08 8.56 -11.75
C GLY A 4 9.97 7.32 -12.62
N PHE A 5 10.66 7.34 -13.73
CA PHE A 5 10.82 6.19 -14.61
C PHE A 5 12.27 6.11 -15.10
N ILE A 6 12.66 4.94 -15.51
CA ILE A 6 13.96 4.67 -16.12
C ILE A 6 13.69 4.36 -17.59
N ILE A 7 14.42 5.03 -18.48
CA ILE A 7 14.28 4.87 -19.93
C ILE A 7 15.64 4.51 -20.53
N SER A 8 15.66 3.61 -21.53
CA SER A 8 16.87 3.35 -22.31
C SER A 8 17.12 4.44 -23.35
N ASP A 9 18.34 4.54 -23.84
CA ASP A 9 18.73 5.52 -24.86
C ASP A 9 17.90 5.33 -26.15
N GLU A 10 17.67 4.08 -26.58
CA GLU A 10 16.89 3.78 -27.78
C GLU A 10 15.44 4.23 -27.65
N LEU A 11 14.83 4.04 -26.46
CA LEU A 11 13.48 4.53 -26.22
C LEU A 11 13.44 6.05 -26.08
N ASN A 12 14.46 6.65 -25.50
CA ASN A 12 14.55 8.09 -25.43
C ASN A 12 14.57 8.76 -26.81
N GLU A 13 15.23 8.14 -27.80
CA GLU A 13 15.28 8.67 -29.16
C GLU A 13 13.90 8.71 -29.85
N ILE A 14 13.04 7.73 -29.59
CA ILE A 14 11.74 7.58 -30.27
C ILE A 14 10.55 8.12 -29.47
N CYS A 15 10.71 8.31 -28.15
CA CYS A 15 9.64 8.81 -27.31
C CYS A 15 9.57 10.34 -27.36
N GLU A 16 8.37 10.87 -27.46
CA GLU A 16 8.11 12.30 -27.34
C GLU A 16 7.66 12.65 -25.92
N PRO A 17 8.01 13.84 -25.39
CA PRO A 17 7.52 14.28 -24.11
C PRO A 17 6.01 14.54 -24.16
N PHE A 18 5.26 13.93 -23.24
CA PHE A 18 3.81 14.11 -23.16
C PHE A 18 3.42 15.42 -22.45
N ILE A 19 4.22 15.83 -21.44
CA ILE A 19 4.02 17.06 -20.70
C ILE A 19 5.06 18.08 -21.14
N LEU A 20 4.61 19.21 -21.65
CA LEU A 20 5.44 20.30 -22.10
C LEU A 20 5.26 21.50 -21.16
N GLY A 21 6.34 22.24 -20.91
CA GLY A 21 6.28 23.40 -20.03
C GLY A 21 7.62 24.08 -19.85
N GLY A 22 7.78 24.82 -18.77
CA GLY A 22 9.00 25.56 -18.47
C GLY A 22 10.26 24.70 -18.61
N THR A 23 11.15 25.08 -19.50
CA THR A 23 12.40 24.41 -19.80
C THR A 23 13.52 25.09 -19.00
N GLY A 24 13.68 24.75 -17.73
CA GLY A 24 14.62 25.43 -16.83
C GLY A 24 16.05 25.61 -17.37
N SER A 25 16.54 24.67 -18.18
CA SER A 25 17.87 24.68 -18.81
C SER A 25 17.92 25.48 -20.11
N LEU A 26 16.81 25.57 -20.86
CA LEU A 26 16.72 26.27 -22.16
C LEU A 26 15.57 27.27 -22.20
N SER A 27 15.53 28.22 -21.28
CA SER A 27 14.42 29.17 -21.12
C SER A 27 14.13 30.03 -22.37
N HIS A 28 15.05 30.12 -23.31
CA HIS A 28 14.87 30.83 -24.59
C HIS A 28 14.25 29.95 -25.69
N ALA A 29 14.20 28.62 -25.48
CA ALA A 29 13.62 27.69 -26.45
C ALA A 29 12.10 27.60 -26.27
N LEU A 30 11.40 27.48 -27.41
CA LEU A 30 9.93 27.26 -27.42
C LEU A 30 9.58 25.78 -27.30
N ASN A 31 10.50 24.89 -27.60
CA ASN A 31 10.33 23.44 -27.55
C ASN A 31 11.02 22.85 -26.32
N GLN A 32 10.51 21.72 -25.89
CA GLN A 32 11.17 20.92 -24.84
C GLN A 32 12.55 20.46 -25.32
N PRO A 33 13.57 20.44 -24.45
CA PRO A 33 14.88 19.89 -24.79
C PRO A 33 14.81 18.40 -25.18
N ASP A 34 15.72 17.94 -26.05
CA ASP A 34 15.80 16.54 -26.46
C ASP A 34 16.69 15.68 -25.55
N PHE A 35 17.42 16.31 -24.62
CA PHE A 35 18.35 15.62 -23.72
C PHE A 35 17.72 15.30 -22.37
N LEU A 36 18.13 14.19 -21.76
CA LEU A 36 17.71 13.78 -20.41
C LEU A 36 18.50 14.55 -19.32
N PRO A 37 17.87 14.81 -18.17
CA PRO A 37 16.49 14.46 -17.81
C PRO A 37 15.45 15.47 -18.31
N ASP A 38 15.88 16.65 -18.79
CA ASP A 38 15.06 17.83 -19.11
C ASP A 38 13.94 17.52 -20.12
N LYS A 39 14.17 16.58 -21.04
CA LYS A 39 13.17 16.16 -22.03
C LYS A 39 11.83 15.76 -21.40
N PHE A 40 11.87 15.10 -20.25
CA PHE A 40 10.67 14.60 -19.54
C PHE A 40 10.38 15.34 -18.23
N GLU A 41 11.19 16.33 -17.89
CA GLU A 41 11.04 17.12 -16.65
C GLU A 41 10.66 18.57 -16.98
N SER A 42 9.37 18.84 -17.15
CA SER A 42 8.88 20.18 -17.42
C SER A 42 8.50 20.93 -16.14
N GLY A 43 8.85 22.21 -16.08
CA GLY A 43 8.55 23.09 -14.96
C GLY A 43 9.45 22.90 -13.73
N THR A 44 9.08 23.53 -12.63
CA THR A 44 9.84 23.44 -11.37
C THR A 44 9.58 22.09 -10.69
N LEU A 45 10.65 21.36 -10.43
CA LEU A 45 10.58 20.04 -9.81
C LEU A 45 10.13 20.11 -8.33
N ASN A 46 9.49 19.03 -7.86
CA ASN A 46 9.16 18.85 -6.46
C ASN A 46 10.39 18.44 -5.65
N ILE A 47 11.28 19.39 -5.38
CA ILE A 47 12.53 19.13 -4.65
C ILE A 47 12.30 18.47 -3.28
N PRO A 48 11.36 18.92 -2.44
CA PRO A 48 11.09 18.23 -1.18
C PRO A 48 10.70 16.75 -1.38
N GLY A 49 9.88 16.47 -2.41
CA GLY A 49 9.51 15.09 -2.75
C GLY A 49 10.69 14.24 -3.21
N ILE A 50 11.59 14.81 -4.02
CA ILE A 50 12.83 14.13 -4.47
C ILE A 50 13.72 13.79 -3.27
N VAL A 51 13.93 14.74 -2.36
CA VAL A 51 14.71 14.50 -1.13
C VAL A 51 14.06 13.41 -0.27
N GLY A 52 12.75 13.47 -0.07
CA GLY A 52 12.03 12.44 0.68
C GLY A 52 12.13 11.06 0.05
N LEU A 53 12.00 10.95 -1.27
CA LEU A 53 12.18 9.68 -2.00
C LEU A 53 13.61 9.14 -1.82
N ASN A 54 14.62 10.01 -1.93
CA ASN A 54 16.02 9.61 -1.75
C ASN A 54 16.27 9.05 -0.33
N GLU A 55 15.74 9.68 0.71
CA GLU A 55 15.87 9.18 2.07
C GLU A 55 15.11 7.85 2.28
N GLY A 56 13.94 7.69 1.67
CA GLY A 56 13.21 6.41 1.66
C GLY A 56 14.02 5.29 0.99
N ILE A 57 14.66 5.56 -0.14
CA ILE A 57 15.54 4.60 -0.83
C ILE A 57 16.76 4.25 0.03
N LYS A 58 17.40 5.25 0.65
CA LYS A 58 18.53 5.02 1.58
C LYS A 58 18.12 4.13 2.75
N PHE A 59 16.94 4.37 3.32
CA PHE A 59 16.39 3.54 4.39
C PHE A 59 16.22 2.09 3.93
N ILE A 60 15.55 1.84 2.80
CA ILE A 60 15.36 0.48 2.26
C ILE A 60 16.70 -0.21 1.99
N ARG A 61 17.69 0.52 1.44
CA ARG A 61 19.02 -0.04 1.19
C ARG A 61 19.79 -0.37 2.46
N LYS A 62 19.61 0.41 3.51
CA LYS A 62 20.25 0.19 4.83
C LYS A 62 19.64 -1.01 5.52
N GLU A 63 18.32 -1.09 5.59
CA GLU A 63 17.60 -2.18 6.25
C GLU A 63 17.67 -3.49 5.45
N GLY A 64 17.75 -3.41 4.12
CA GLY A 64 17.66 -4.54 3.20
C GLY A 64 16.22 -4.89 2.86
N ILE A 65 15.93 -5.00 1.56
CA ILE A 65 14.57 -5.29 1.09
C ILE A 65 14.09 -6.67 1.54
N GLU A 66 14.98 -7.65 1.63
CA GLU A 66 14.72 -9.00 2.10
C GLU A 66 14.34 -9.00 3.58
N ASN A 67 15.07 -8.27 4.42
CA ASN A 67 14.76 -8.14 5.84
C ASN A 67 13.40 -7.48 6.07
N ILE A 68 13.10 -6.44 5.31
CA ILE A 68 11.78 -5.77 5.35
C ILE A 68 10.68 -6.75 4.94
N TYR A 69 10.92 -7.53 3.88
CA TYR A 69 9.96 -8.53 3.41
C TYR A 69 9.74 -9.64 4.44
N GLU A 70 10.80 -10.20 5.02
CA GLU A 70 10.73 -11.26 6.02
C GLU A 70 10.00 -10.80 7.30
N HIS A 71 10.34 -9.60 7.79
CA HIS A 71 9.65 -9.01 8.93
C HIS A 71 8.14 -8.88 8.67
N ASN A 72 7.76 -8.22 7.59
CA ASN A 72 6.35 -8.01 7.24
C ASN A 72 5.61 -9.33 7.01
N SER A 73 6.26 -10.30 6.35
CA SER A 73 5.69 -11.62 6.08
C SER A 73 5.46 -12.43 7.35
N SER A 74 6.35 -12.32 8.33
CA SER A 74 6.22 -12.99 9.63
C SER A 74 5.02 -12.47 10.42
N LEU A 75 4.85 -11.16 10.47
CA LEU A 75 3.70 -10.51 11.11
C LEU A 75 2.39 -10.89 10.42
N ARG A 76 2.38 -10.83 9.08
CA ARG A 76 1.23 -11.22 8.28
C ARG A 76 0.85 -12.68 8.51
N LYS A 77 1.83 -13.57 8.46
CA LYS A 77 1.60 -15.01 8.68
C LYS A 77 0.96 -15.25 10.03
N TYR A 78 1.52 -14.67 11.09
CA TYR A 78 1.00 -14.86 12.43
C TYR A 78 -0.45 -14.37 12.56
N LEU A 79 -0.76 -13.20 12.01
CA LEU A 79 -2.14 -12.67 12.01
C LEU A 79 -3.11 -13.58 11.25
N ILE A 80 -2.72 -14.07 10.07
CA ILE A 80 -3.57 -14.97 9.27
C ILE A 80 -3.78 -16.31 9.98
N ASP A 81 -2.73 -16.91 10.53
CA ASP A 81 -2.80 -18.19 11.22
C ASP A 81 -3.78 -18.11 12.40
N GLU A 82 -3.72 -17.06 13.21
CA GLU A 82 -4.62 -16.84 14.33
C GLU A 82 -6.07 -16.54 13.86
N MET A 83 -6.25 -15.62 12.91
CA MET A 83 -7.57 -15.30 12.39
C MET A 83 -8.26 -16.48 11.70
N SER A 84 -7.50 -17.36 11.05
CA SER A 84 -8.05 -18.55 10.38
C SER A 84 -8.68 -19.56 11.37
N ASN A 85 -8.29 -19.50 12.65
CA ASN A 85 -8.84 -20.31 13.72
C ASN A 85 -10.00 -19.64 14.46
N MET A 86 -10.30 -18.37 14.13
CA MET A 86 -11.39 -17.62 14.75
C MET A 86 -12.71 -17.89 14.02
N PRO A 87 -13.79 -18.29 14.71
CA PRO A 87 -15.11 -18.35 14.09
C PRO A 87 -15.59 -16.96 13.69
N ASN A 88 -16.49 -16.88 12.73
CA ASN A 88 -17.13 -15.69 12.20
C ASN A 88 -16.23 -14.74 11.39
N TYR A 89 -14.90 -14.93 11.34
CA TYR A 89 -14.01 -14.16 10.47
C TYR A 89 -13.72 -14.92 9.17
N LYS A 90 -13.89 -14.22 8.05
CA LYS A 90 -13.56 -14.75 6.73
C LYS A 90 -12.47 -13.87 6.10
N ILE A 91 -11.32 -14.48 5.80
CA ILE A 91 -10.20 -13.80 5.15
C ILE A 91 -10.28 -14.01 3.64
N TYR A 92 -9.96 -12.99 2.86
CA TYR A 92 -10.00 -13.00 1.40
C TYR A 92 -8.60 -12.86 0.80
N GLY A 93 -8.39 -13.53 -0.34
CA GLY A 93 -7.14 -13.48 -1.11
C GLY A 93 -6.27 -14.72 -0.95
N ASP A 94 -5.04 -14.64 -1.46
CA ASP A 94 -4.06 -15.70 -1.33
C ASP A 94 -3.43 -15.66 0.07
N LEU A 95 -3.70 -16.67 0.87
CA LEU A 95 -3.20 -16.80 2.23
C LEU A 95 -1.79 -17.37 2.30
N SER A 96 -1.19 -17.76 1.16
CA SER A 96 0.14 -18.34 1.14
C SER A 96 1.19 -17.34 1.65
N PRO A 97 2.21 -17.81 2.39
CA PRO A 97 3.26 -16.94 2.91
C PRO A 97 4.10 -16.27 1.80
N LYS A 98 4.17 -16.89 0.61
CA LYS A 98 5.08 -16.47 -0.46
C LYS A 98 4.45 -15.56 -1.53
N ARG A 99 3.12 -15.43 -1.59
CA ARG A 99 2.43 -14.72 -2.68
C ARG A 99 1.57 -13.55 -2.21
N GLY A 100 1.40 -13.38 -0.91
CA GLY A 100 0.55 -12.33 -0.39
C GLY A 100 1.27 -10.99 -0.25
N THR A 101 0.51 -9.92 -0.43
CA THR A 101 0.94 -8.60 0.02
C THR A 101 0.78 -8.49 1.54
N THR A 102 1.29 -7.44 2.15
CA THR A 102 1.12 -7.17 3.58
C THR A 102 -0.30 -6.69 3.95
N CYS A 103 -1.18 -6.52 2.96
CA CYS A 103 -2.60 -6.22 3.18
C CYS A 103 -3.38 -7.51 3.47
N ILE A 104 -4.25 -7.46 4.48
CA ILE A 104 -5.17 -8.54 4.83
C ILE A 104 -6.58 -7.97 4.77
N SER A 105 -7.41 -8.57 3.90
CA SER A 105 -8.82 -8.21 3.77
C SER A 105 -9.70 -9.29 4.39
N PHE A 106 -10.67 -8.88 5.19
CA PHE A 106 -11.55 -9.82 5.88
C PHE A 106 -12.95 -9.24 6.12
N SER A 107 -13.90 -10.10 6.45
CA SER A 107 -15.23 -9.74 6.91
C SER A 107 -15.57 -10.52 8.17
N HIS A 108 -16.69 -10.16 8.80
CA HIS A 108 -17.26 -10.86 9.94
C HIS A 108 -18.70 -11.28 9.60
N ASP A 109 -19.12 -12.50 9.98
CA ASP A 109 -20.40 -13.05 9.55
C ASP A 109 -21.60 -12.41 10.26
N LYS A 110 -21.39 -11.82 11.45
CA LYS A 110 -22.46 -11.26 12.28
C LYS A 110 -22.45 -9.73 12.36
N LEU A 111 -21.32 -9.08 12.10
CA LEU A 111 -21.17 -7.63 12.18
C LEU A 111 -21.05 -7.04 10.79
N ASP A 112 -21.75 -5.93 10.57
CA ASP A 112 -21.56 -5.13 9.38
C ASP A 112 -20.14 -4.55 9.34
N ILE A 113 -19.60 -4.35 8.14
CA ILE A 113 -18.23 -3.86 7.92
C ILE A 113 -18.01 -2.48 8.55
N SER A 114 -19.01 -1.61 8.47
CA SER A 114 -18.91 -0.26 9.06
C SER A 114 -18.94 -0.31 10.58
N GLU A 115 -19.78 -1.19 11.15
CA GLU A 115 -19.86 -1.43 12.58
C GLU A 115 -18.55 -2.02 13.12
N LEU A 116 -18.04 -3.07 12.47
CA LEU A 116 -16.77 -3.68 12.85
C LEU A 116 -15.60 -2.68 12.75
N SER A 117 -15.59 -1.85 11.69
CA SER A 117 -14.58 -0.80 11.52
C SER A 117 -14.66 0.23 12.65
N TYR A 118 -15.84 0.64 13.03
CA TYR A 118 -16.07 1.58 14.12
C TYR A 118 -15.59 1.01 15.47
N ILE A 119 -15.97 -0.23 15.79
CA ILE A 119 -15.53 -0.90 17.02
C ILE A 119 -14.01 -1.01 17.09
N LEU A 120 -13.37 -1.43 16.00
CA LEU A 120 -11.89 -1.52 15.92
C LEU A 120 -11.21 -0.19 16.20
N ASP A 121 -11.72 0.89 15.65
CA ASP A 121 -11.14 2.23 15.82
C ASP A 121 -11.46 2.82 17.19
N SER A 122 -12.76 2.89 17.57
CA SER A 122 -13.21 3.60 18.76
C SER A 122 -12.89 2.87 20.07
N ASP A 123 -13.07 1.55 20.11
CA ASP A 123 -12.97 0.78 21.36
C ASP A 123 -11.59 0.17 21.56
N PHE A 124 -10.88 -0.10 20.45
CA PHE A 124 -9.58 -0.76 20.48
C PHE A 124 -8.44 0.09 19.92
N ASN A 125 -8.72 1.30 19.40
CA ASN A 125 -7.73 2.19 18.80
C ASN A 125 -6.91 1.49 17.69
N ILE A 126 -7.57 0.63 16.90
CA ILE A 126 -6.98 -0.10 15.79
C ILE A 126 -7.40 0.56 14.49
N SER A 127 -6.46 1.28 13.87
CA SER A 127 -6.67 1.91 12.57
C SER A 127 -6.87 0.87 11.47
N ASN A 128 -7.93 1.03 10.71
CA ASN A 128 -8.29 0.11 9.64
C ASN A 128 -8.92 0.87 8.47
N ARG A 129 -9.16 0.18 7.37
CA ARG A 129 -9.96 0.72 6.27
C ARG A 129 -11.09 -0.23 5.93
N SER A 130 -12.31 0.29 5.82
CA SER A 130 -13.51 -0.47 5.43
C SER A 130 -14.02 -0.10 4.04
N GLY A 131 -14.79 -1.00 3.42
CA GLY A 131 -15.52 -0.79 2.18
C GLY A 131 -14.82 -1.34 0.93
N LEU A 132 -15.04 -0.72 -0.21
CA LEU A 132 -14.61 -1.21 -1.54
C LEU A 132 -13.15 -0.89 -1.91
N HIS A 133 -12.42 -0.16 -1.06
CA HIS A 133 -11.00 0.19 -1.28
C HIS A 133 -10.69 0.81 -2.65
N CYS A 134 -11.66 1.52 -3.27
CA CYS A 134 -11.59 2.06 -4.62
C CYS A 134 -11.44 0.99 -5.72
N SER A 135 -11.83 -0.26 -5.45
CA SER A 135 -11.68 -1.43 -6.34
C SER A 135 -12.97 -2.24 -6.48
N PRO A 136 -14.07 -1.65 -6.97
CA PRO A 136 -15.37 -2.34 -7.04
C PRO A 136 -15.34 -3.63 -7.87
N LEU A 137 -14.53 -3.67 -8.93
CA LEU A 137 -14.40 -4.89 -9.76
C LEU A 137 -13.70 -6.02 -9.02
N ALA A 138 -12.68 -5.73 -8.21
CA ALA A 138 -12.04 -6.73 -7.36
C ALA A 138 -13.05 -7.33 -6.37
N HIS A 139 -13.87 -6.48 -5.73
CA HIS A 139 -14.92 -6.93 -4.81
C HIS A 139 -16.03 -7.74 -5.49
N LYS A 140 -16.35 -7.44 -6.75
CA LYS A 140 -17.26 -8.29 -7.55
C LYS A 140 -16.65 -9.67 -7.80
N THR A 141 -15.35 -9.73 -8.12
CA THR A 141 -14.63 -10.99 -8.39
C THR A 141 -14.56 -11.88 -7.16
N ILE A 142 -14.30 -11.31 -5.97
CA ILE A 142 -14.19 -12.09 -4.72
C ILE A 142 -15.53 -12.25 -3.98
N GLY A 143 -16.63 -11.71 -4.54
CA GLY A 143 -17.99 -11.88 -4.00
C GLY A 143 -18.31 -11.03 -2.76
N THR A 144 -17.61 -9.92 -2.55
CA THR A 144 -17.82 -9.01 -1.41
C THR A 144 -18.49 -7.69 -1.80
N TYR A 145 -18.85 -7.53 -3.08
CA TYR A 145 -19.65 -6.39 -3.53
C TYR A 145 -21.11 -6.55 -3.13
N PRO A 146 -21.84 -5.50 -2.69
CA PRO A 146 -21.44 -4.08 -2.61
C PRO A 146 -20.77 -3.67 -1.28
N ASN A 147 -20.74 -4.52 -0.28
CA ASN A 147 -20.36 -4.16 1.10
C ASN A 147 -18.84 -3.89 1.26
N GLY A 148 -18.00 -4.63 0.50
CA GLY A 148 -16.55 -4.54 0.64
C GLY A 148 -16.00 -5.42 1.76
N THR A 149 -14.86 -5.02 2.33
CA THR A 149 -14.16 -5.73 3.41
C THR A 149 -13.53 -4.74 4.39
N ILE A 150 -13.13 -5.21 5.57
CA ILE A 150 -12.12 -4.55 6.40
C ILE A 150 -10.75 -4.89 5.81
N ARG A 151 -9.82 -3.93 5.86
CA ARG A 151 -8.43 -4.13 5.47
C ARG A 151 -7.47 -3.67 6.55
N PHE A 152 -6.59 -4.55 6.97
CA PHE A 152 -5.36 -4.21 7.66
C PHE A 152 -4.21 -4.09 6.66
N SER A 153 -3.29 -3.19 6.92
CA SER A 153 -2.08 -2.97 6.11
C SER A 153 -0.88 -2.96 7.05
N ILE A 154 -0.14 -4.07 7.06
CA ILE A 154 1.03 -4.25 7.92
C ILE A 154 2.23 -3.60 7.23
N GLY A 155 3.00 -2.82 7.96
CA GLY A 155 4.22 -2.18 7.48
C GLY A 155 5.43 -2.54 8.33
N TYR A 156 6.61 -2.12 7.87
CA TYR A 156 7.89 -2.41 8.52
C TYR A 156 7.97 -1.94 9.99
N PHE A 157 7.27 -0.87 10.32
CA PHE A 157 7.28 -0.30 11.68
C PHE A 157 6.29 -0.96 12.64
N ASN A 158 5.44 -1.88 12.16
CA ASN A 158 4.58 -2.64 13.06
C ASN A 158 5.38 -3.71 13.79
N THR A 159 4.94 -4.01 15.01
CA THR A 159 5.58 -4.98 15.90
C THR A 159 4.73 -6.23 16.10
N MET A 160 5.33 -7.30 16.57
CA MET A 160 4.62 -8.52 16.93
C MET A 160 3.65 -8.30 18.10
N GLU A 161 4.00 -7.39 19.03
CA GLU A 161 3.14 -7.00 20.16
C GLU A 161 1.87 -6.32 19.67
N GLU A 162 1.95 -5.45 18.67
CA GLU A 162 0.78 -4.83 18.05
C GLU A 162 -0.12 -5.88 17.35
N ILE A 163 0.48 -6.84 16.65
CA ILE A 163 -0.29 -7.91 16.01
C ILE A 163 -1.00 -8.79 17.05
N LYS A 164 -0.33 -9.12 18.16
CA LYS A 164 -0.97 -9.84 19.28
C LYS A 164 -2.12 -9.04 19.87
N TYR A 165 -1.95 -7.74 20.06
CA TYR A 165 -3.01 -6.86 20.52
C TYR A 165 -4.21 -6.85 19.58
N VAL A 166 -3.98 -6.80 18.27
CA VAL A 166 -5.06 -6.92 17.26
C VAL A 166 -5.80 -8.25 17.41
N ILE A 167 -5.07 -9.36 17.53
CA ILE A 167 -5.65 -10.70 17.71
C ILE A 167 -6.51 -10.77 18.96
N ASP A 168 -6.00 -10.30 20.09
CA ASP A 168 -6.76 -10.28 21.36
C ASP A 168 -8.04 -9.42 21.25
N SER A 169 -7.96 -8.32 20.52
CA SER A 169 -9.10 -7.45 20.26
C SER A 169 -10.14 -8.13 19.38
N LEU A 170 -9.72 -8.82 18.32
CA LEU A 170 -10.62 -9.61 17.46
C LEU A 170 -11.31 -10.74 18.24
N TYR A 171 -10.61 -11.41 19.15
CA TYR A 171 -11.22 -12.41 20.05
C TYR A 171 -12.27 -11.81 21.00
N LYS A 172 -12.06 -10.59 21.50
CA LYS A 172 -13.04 -9.89 22.33
C LYS A 172 -14.29 -9.52 21.53
N ILE A 173 -14.08 -8.94 20.33
CA ILE A 173 -15.17 -8.58 19.41
C ILE A 173 -16.02 -9.82 19.04
N ASN A 174 -15.39 -10.95 18.81
CA ASN A 174 -16.08 -12.18 18.43
C ASN A 174 -17.00 -12.75 19.53
N LYS A 175 -16.92 -12.23 20.75
CA LYS A 175 -17.77 -12.60 21.89
C LYS A 175 -18.99 -11.68 22.05
N LEU A 176 -19.03 -10.56 21.30
CA LEU A 176 -20.16 -9.65 21.23
C LEU A 176 -21.30 -10.27 20.39
#